data_b4efb6d6cd45f1ba533b387b7262afc3
#
_entry.id   b4efb6d6cd45f1ba533b387b7262afc3
#
_cell.length_a   1.000
_cell.length_b   1.000
_cell.length_c   1.000
_cell.angle_alpha   90.00
_cell.angle_beta   90.00
_cell.angle_gamma   90.00
#
_symmetry.space_group_name_H-M   'P 1'
#
loop_
_entity.id
_entity.type
_entity.pdbx_description
1 polymer ?
#
loop_
_entity_poly.entity_id
_entity_poly.type
_entity_poly.pdbx_seq_one_letter_code
_entity_poly.pdbx_strand_id
1 'polypeptide(L)'
;IEEQHPEWRIKKLTNDSNDPKFKKTDEGWLGYLDPTMPEVQEYVRATTRKIKKWGFELIKHDFSNFDMFGVWGSSLNGKITVSDGWTFNDKTKTSAEIVLDFYRLIREEAGDMIIIGCNTVSHLSAGIFELCRIGDDTSGRIWSRTRAYGINTLAFRLCQNDTFYKVDADCVGIIKDKIDWKLNRQWLDLLSKSGSPLFVSVQPEAITDEIKEDLINAFKINSVQN
;
A
#
# COMPACT_ATOMS: atom_id res chain seq x y z
N ILE A 1 1.03 17.25 11.65
CA ILE A 1 -0.07 16.78 12.50
C ILE A 1 0.46 16.33 13.84
N GLU A 2 1.46 15.49 13.91
CA GLU A 2 2.04 15.00 15.17
C GLU A 2 2.60 16.07 16.08
N GLU A 3 3.22 17.09 15.50
CA GLU A 3 3.73 18.23 16.27
C GLU A 3 2.60 19.12 16.77
N GLN A 4 1.48 19.15 16.03
CA GLN A 4 0.30 19.94 16.39
C GLN A 4 -0.60 19.22 17.40
N HIS A 5 -0.63 17.87 17.32
CA HIS A 5 -1.49 17.00 18.13
C HIS A 5 -0.71 15.81 18.71
N PRO A 6 0.26 16.07 19.61
CA PRO A 6 1.03 14.99 20.23
C PRO A 6 0.18 14.01 21.05
N GLU A 7 -0.98 14.50 21.53
CA GLU A 7 -1.96 13.69 22.25
C GLU A 7 -2.68 12.66 21.39
N TRP A 8 -2.65 12.77 20.07
CA TRP A 8 -3.26 11.82 19.13
C TRP A 8 -2.41 10.59 18.86
N ARG A 9 -1.23 10.51 19.43
CA ARG A 9 -0.29 9.41 19.19
C ARG A 9 -0.67 8.17 19.98
N ILE A 10 -0.31 7.01 19.42
CA ILE A 10 -0.36 5.74 20.15
C ILE A 10 0.49 5.86 21.41
N LYS A 11 -0.06 5.46 22.54
CA LYS A 11 0.57 5.65 23.85
C LYS A 11 1.67 4.62 24.09
N LYS A 12 2.74 5.05 24.71
CA LYS A 12 3.81 4.19 25.21
C LYS A 12 3.48 3.70 26.62
N LEU A 13 3.58 2.39 26.85
CA LEU A 13 3.32 1.78 28.16
C LEU A 13 4.52 1.84 29.09
N THR A 14 5.74 1.97 28.56
CA THR A 14 6.98 1.99 29.32
C THR A 14 7.56 3.39 29.34
N ASN A 15 8.14 3.79 30.50
CA ASN A 15 8.88 5.06 30.63
C ASN A 15 10.30 4.97 30.08
N ASP A 16 10.68 3.90 29.39
CA ASP A 16 12.02 3.72 28.86
C ASP A 16 12.19 4.53 27.59
N SER A 17 12.64 5.77 27.78
CA SER A 17 12.97 6.71 26.70
C SER A 17 14.19 6.26 25.86
N ASN A 18 14.89 5.23 26.29
CA ASN A 18 16.10 4.73 25.63
C ASN A 18 15.84 3.49 24.76
N ASP A 19 14.61 2.93 24.73
CA ASP A 19 14.32 1.82 23.85
C ASP A 19 14.41 2.30 22.37
N PRO A 20 15.34 1.73 21.57
CA PRO A 20 15.54 2.15 20.20
C PRO A 20 14.30 1.96 19.31
N LYS A 21 13.37 1.06 19.69
CA LYS A 21 12.08 0.89 18.98
C LYS A 21 11.17 2.11 19.04
N PHE A 22 11.40 2.97 20.01
CA PHE A 22 10.58 4.15 20.30
C PHE A 22 11.34 5.46 20.07
N LYS A 23 12.57 5.39 19.56
CA LYS A 23 13.27 6.59 19.11
C LYS A 23 12.59 7.08 17.84
N LYS A 24 12.27 8.37 17.83
CA LYS A 24 11.99 9.09 16.60
C LYS A 24 13.17 8.80 15.65
N THR A 25 12.93 8.09 14.57
CA THR A 25 13.98 7.92 13.57
C THR A 25 14.20 9.27 12.95
N ASP A 26 15.45 9.71 12.82
CA ASP A 26 15.86 11.00 12.22
C ASP A 26 15.47 11.09 10.73
N GLU A 27 14.80 10.09 10.18
CA GLU A 27 14.43 9.93 8.78
C GLU A 27 13.04 10.46 8.42
N GLY A 28 12.42 11.29 9.24
CA GLY A 28 11.19 12.01 8.87
C GLY A 28 9.93 11.14 8.73
N TRP A 29 9.93 9.93 9.28
CA TRP A 29 8.75 9.08 9.33
C TRP A 29 7.64 9.75 10.14
N LEU A 30 6.47 9.77 9.54
CA LEU A 30 5.26 10.29 10.16
C LEU A 30 4.98 9.49 11.44
N GLY A 31 4.47 10.15 12.45
CA GLY A 31 4.18 9.51 13.69
C GLY A 31 2.98 8.58 13.64
N TYR A 32 2.89 7.90 14.72
CA TYR A 32 1.93 6.83 14.91
C TYR A 32 0.64 7.41 15.51
N LEU A 33 -0.26 7.88 14.65
CA LEU A 33 -1.59 8.32 15.07
C LEU A 33 -2.41 7.12 15.53
N ASP A 34 -3.12 7.30 16.63
CA ASP A 34 -3.98 6.25 17.19
C ASP A 34 -5.34 6.22 16.48
N PRO A 35 -5.61 5.22 15.61
CA PRO A 35 -6.86 5.16 14.86
C PRO A 35 -8.08 4.82 15.71
N THR A 36 -7.90 4.58 17.02
CA THR A 36 -9.02 4.35 17.95
C THR A 36 -9.53 5.63 18.58
N MET A 37 -8.83 6.74 18.40
CA MET A 37 -9.25 8.04 18.93
C MET A 37 -10.26 8.71 17.98
N PRO A 38 -11.40 9.21 18.50
CA PRO A 38 -12.41 9.87 17.68
C PRO A 38 -11.88 11.05 16.88
N GLU A 39 -10.93 11.80 17.43
CA GLU A 39 -10.33 12.97 16.78
C GLU A 39 -9.47 12.55 15.59
N VAL A 40 -8.71 11.46 15.70
CA VAL A 40 -7.93 10.88 14.61
C VAL A 40 -8.85 10.33 13.53
N GLN A 41 -9.92 9.65 13.93
CA GLN A 41 -10.93 9.16 12.99
C GLN A 41 -11.56 10.31 12.20
N GLU A 42 -11.97 11.38 12.88
CA GLU A 42 -12.54 12.54 12.17
C GLU A 42 -11.52 13.24 11.27
N TYR A 43 -10.26 13.31 11.66
CA TYR A 43 -9.19 13.82 10.79
C TYR A 43 -9.07 12.99 9.51
N VAL A 44 -9.07 11.66 9.60
CA VAL A 44 -9.02 10.75 8.44
C VAL A 44 -10.28 10.89 7.59
N ARG A 45 -11.47 10.96 8.21
CA ARG A 45 -12.75 11.18 7.53
C ARG A 45 -12.72 12.51 6.74
N ALA A 46 -12.32 13.60 7.39
CA ALA A 46 -12.25 14.91 6.76
C ALA A 46 -11.25 14.93 5.60
N THR A 47 -10.11 14.24 5.74
CA THR A 47 -9.11 14.13 4.68
C THR A 47 -9.65 13.35 3.48
N THR A 48 -10.30 12.22 3.70
CA THR A 48 -10.90 11.40 2.64
C THR A 48 -12.01 12.17 1.91
N ARG A 49 -12.92 12.83 2.66
CA ARG A 49 -13.95 13.70 2.07
C ARG A 49 -13.36 14.83 1.22
N LYS A 50 -12.26 15.43 1.66
CA LYS A 50 -11.56 16.49 0.93
C LYS A 50 -11.01 15.99 -0.40
N ILE A 51 -10.39 14.81 -0.41
CA ILE A 51 -9.88 14.17 -1.64
C ILE A 51 -11.04 13.90 -2.62
N LYS A 52 -12.13 13.34 -2.13
CA LYS A 52 -13.35 13.11 -2.92
C LYS A 52 -13.91 14.43 -3.48
N LYS A 53 -13.98 15.47 -2.68
CA LYS A 53 -14.44 16.81 -3.11
C LYS A 53 -13.56 17.42 -4.20
N TRP A 54 -12.28 17.06 -4.26
CA TRP A 54 -11.38 17.49 -5.35
C TRP A 54 -11.65 16.76 -6.67
N GLY A 55 -12.53 15.75 -6.69
CA GLY A 55 -12.94 15.01 -7.87
C GLY A 55 -12.04 13.82 -8.21
N PHE A 56 -11.23 13.36 -7.26
CA PHE A 56 -10.50 12.11 -7.46
C PHE A 56 -11.47 10.92 -7.39
N GLU A 57 -11.29 9.99 -8.33
CA GLU A 57 -12.08 8.75 -8.42
C GLU A 57 -11.32 7.53 -7.89
N LEU A 58 -10.02 7.69 -7.64
CA LEU A 58 -9.15 6.65 -7.11
C LEU A 58 -8.21 7.24 -6.06
N ILE A 59 -8.04 6.52 -4.97
CA ILE A 59 -7.03 6.81 -3.94
C ILE A 59 -6.15 5.60 -3.68
N LYS A 60 -4.87 5.82 -3.49
CA LYS A 60 -3.94 4.82 -2.95
C LYS A 60 -3.78 5.09 -1.47
N HIS A 61 -4.27 4.15 -0.65
CA HIS A 61 -4.10 4.15 0.80
C HIS A 61 -2.84 3.39 1.16
N ASP A 62 -1.84 4.09 1.70
CA ASP A 62 -0.52 3.53 1.96
C ASP A 62 -0.07 3.74 3.41
N PHE A 63 0.92 2.98 3.84
CA PHE A 63 1.64 3.07 5.11
C PHE A 63 0.85 2.76 6.39
N SER A 64 -0.42 2.45 6.36
CA SER A 64 -1.23 2.26 7.57
C SER A 64 -0.68 1.21 8.54
N ASN A 65 -0.11 0.12 8.04
CA ASN A 65 0.51 -0.89 8.91
C ASN A 65 1.76 -0.35 9.59
N PHE A 66 2.57 0.41 8.87
CA PHE A 66 3.76 1.01 9.44
C PHE A 66 3.38 2.08 10.47
N ASP A 67 2.40 2.90 10.15
CA ASP A 67 1.94 3.97 11.03
C ASP A 67 1.26 3.44 12.30
N MET A 68 0.56 2.30 12.22
CA MET A 68 -0.09 1.69 13.38
C MET A 68 0.82 0.80 14.21
N PHE A 69 1.78 0.11 13.59
CA PHE A 69 2.54 -0.95 14.25
C PHE A 69 4.07 -0.76 14.20
N GLY A 70 4.57 0.27 13.52
CA GLY A 70 5.99 0.54 13.39
C GLY A 70 6.75 -0.47 12.53
N VAL A 71 6.05 -1.36 11.82
CA VAL A 71 6.65 -2.40 10.97
C VAL A 71 5.89 -2.54 9.65
N TRP A 72 6.61 -2.94 8.61
CA TRP A 72 6.00 -3.26 7.32
C TRP A 72 5.09 -4.49 7.42
N GLY A 73 4.08 -4.57 6.56
CA GLY A 73 3.13 -5.67 6.56
C GLY A 73 3.78 -7.05 6.48
N SER A 74 4.85 -7.19 5.69
CA SER A 74 5.65 -8.43 5.60
C SER A 74 6.42 -8.78 6.88
N SER A 75 6.63 -7.83 7.75
CA SER A 75 7.33 -7.99 9.03
C SER A 75 6.38 -8.07 10.22
N LEU A 76 5.06 -7.95 9.97
CA LEU A 76 4.05 -8.17 11.00
C LEU A 76 4.12 -9.63 11.44
N ASN A 77 4.55 -9.81 12.68
CA ASN A 77 4.46 -11.08 13.40
C ASN A 77 3.45 -10.90 14.53
N GLY A 78 3.08 -11.97 15.23
CA GLY A 78 2.09 -11.92 16.31
C GLY A 78 2.44 -11.01 17.51
N LYS A 79 3.56 -10.31 17.47
CA LYS A 79 3.99 -9.37 18.51
C LYS A 79 3.58 -7.96 18.10
N ILE A 80 2.29 -7.66 18.19
CA ILE A 80 1.79 -6.35 17.82
C ILE A 80 1.52 -5.52 19.06
N THR A 81 2.00 -4.29 19.06
CA THR A 81 1.73 -3.20 20.00
C THR A 81 1.91 -3.52 21.48
N VAL A 82 1.07 -4.35 22.11
CA VAL A 82 1.10 -4.60 23.56
C VAL A 82 2.41 -5.28 23.98
N SER A 83 2.92 -6.22 23.20
CA SER A 83 4.18 -6.91 23.48
C SER A 83 5.41 -6.02 23.35
N ASP A 84 5.30 -4.93 22.60
CA ASP A 84 6.38 -3.98 22.34
C ASP A 84 6.24 -2.68 23.17
N GLY A 85 5.36 -2.67 24.15
CA GLY A 85 5.18 -1.53 25.07
C GLY A 85 4.32 -0.38 24.49
N TRP A 86 3.62 -0.61 23.38
CA TRP A 86 2.64 0.31 22.84
C TRP A 86 1.22 -0.08 23.23
N THR A 87 0.32 0.87 23.27
CA THR A 87 -1.11 0.61 23.47
C THR A 87 -1.96 1.65 22.74
N PHE A 88 -3.01 1.17 22.11
CA PHE A 88 -4.06 2.04 21.61
C PHE A 88 -4.88 2.63 22.76
N ASN A 89 -5.57 3.73 22.49
CA ASN A 89 -6.46 4.35 23.46
C ASN A 89 -7.65 3.45 23.80
N ASP A 90 -8.25 2.82 22.80
CA ASP A 90 -9.25 1.78 23.02
C ASP A 90 -8.57 0.42 23.27
N LYS A 91 -8.64 -0.05 24.50
CA LYS A 91 -8.07 -1.32 24.95
C LYS A 91 -9.05 -2.49 24.87
N THR A 92 -10.27 -2.25 24.39
CA THR A 92 -11.31 -3.28 24.31
C THR A 92 -11.26 -4.06 23.01
N LYS A 93 -10.54 -3.53 22.00
CA LYS A 93 -10.43 -4.10 20.67
C LYS A 93 -9.11 -4.81 20.43
N THR A 94 -9.15 -5.87 19.65
CA THR A 94 -7.95 -6.51 19.10
C THR A 94 -7.34 -5.65 18.00
N SER A 95 -6.05 -5.86 17.69
CA SER A 95 -5.38 -5.17 16.58
C SER A 95 -6.08 -5.41 15.23
N ALA A 96 -6.64 -6.60 15.02
CA ALA A 96 -7.38 -6.91 13.80
C ALA A 96 -8.69 -6.10 13.68
N GLU A 97 -9.42 -5.95 14.79
CA GLU A 97 -10.62 -5.11 14.83
C GLU A 97 -10.30 -3.64 14.59
N ILE A 98 -9.20 -3.13 15.17
CA ILE A 98 -8.75 -1.75 14.98
C ILE A 98 -8.42 -1.49 13.50
N VAL A 99 -7.66 -2.38 12.86
CA VAL A 99 -7.32 -2.28 11.43
C VAL A 99 -8.58 -2.32 10.56
N LEU A 100 -9.49 -3.26 10.86
CA LEU A 100 -10.71 -3.44 10.10
C LEU A 100 -11.63 -2.21 10.20
N ASP A 101 -11.79 -1.67 11.40
CA ASP A 101 -12.58 -0.46 11.62
C ASP A 101 -11.98 0.75 10.91
N PHE A 102 -10.64 0.85 10.89
CA PHE A 102 -9.95 1.91 10.17
C PHE A 102 -10.16 1.81 8.65
N TYR A 103 -10.10 0.61 8.07
CA TYR A 103 -10.37 0.41 6.64
C TYR A 103 -11.83 0.71 6.28
N ARG A 104 -12.76 0.29 7.13
CA ARG A 104 -14.20 0.60 6.96
C ARG A 104 -14.47 2.11 7.01
N LEU A 105 -13.83 2.79 7.95
CA LEU A 105 -13.92 4.24 8.05
C LEU A 105 -13.50 4.95 6.75
N ILE A 106 -12.37 4.53 6.16
CA ILE A 106 -11.90 5.08 4.90
C ILE A 106 -12.90 4.75 3.78
N ARG A 107 -13.39 3.50 3.72
CA ARG A 107 -14.37 3.07 2.72
C ARG A 107 -15.67 3.88 2.79
N GLU A 108 -16.19 4.10 3.99
CA GLU A 108 -17.40 4.89 4.20
C GLU A 108 -17.28 6.30 3.60
N GLU A 109 -16.18 6.98 3.86
CA GLU A 109 -15.97 8.35 3.36
C GLU A 109 -15.57 8.40 1.88
N ALA A 110 -14.85 7.41 1.40
CA ALA A 110 -14.51 7.28 -0.02
C ALA A 110 -15.76 7.04 -0.89
N GLY A 111 -16.76 6.36 -0.34
CA GLY A 111 -18.01 6.06 -1.05
C GLY A 111 -17.76 5.18 -2.28
N ASP A 112 -17.85 5.74 -3.47
CA ASP A 112 -17.70 5.08 -4.76
C ASP A 112 -16.27 5.18 -5.37
N MET A 113 -15.34 5.89 -4.70
CA MET A 113 -13.95 5.94 -5.15
C MET A 113 -13.31 4.56 -5.08
N ILE A 114 -12.48 4.23 -6.05
CA ILE A 114 -11.63 3.03 -6.03
C ILE A 114 -10.53 3.22 -4.99
N ILE A 115 -10.33 2.23 -4.13
CA ILE A 115 -9.25 2.24 -3.14
C ILE A 115 -8.21 1.17 -3.49
N ILE A 116 -6.96 1.59 -3.61
CA ILE A 116 -5.81 0.69 -3.64
C ILE A 116 -5.22 0.62 -2.24
N GLY A 117 -5.29 -0.54 -1.59
CA GLY A 117 -4.59 -0.79 -0.34
C GLY A 117 -3.12 -1.12 -0.59
N CYS A 118 -2.22 -0.29 -0.10
CA CYS A 118 -0.78 -0.51 -0.12
C CYS A 118 -0.24 -0.54 1.30
N ASN A 119 0.69 -1.45 1.61
CA ASN A 119 1.13 -1.70 2.99
C ASN A 119 -0.03 -1.91 3.97
N THR A 120 -1.03 -2.63 3.52
CA THR A 120 -2.22 -2.99 4.31
C THR A 120 -2.16 -4.45 4.75
N VAL A 121 -2.94 -4.80 5.76
CA VAL A 121 -3.19 -6.21 6.11
C VAL A 121 -4.19 -6.76 5.10
N SER A 122 -3.68 -7.39 4.02
CA SER A 122 -4.45 -7.67 2.81
C SER A 122 -5.71 -8.51 3.03
N HIS A 123 -5.68 -9.49 3.93
CA HIS A 123 -6.87 -10.30 4.23
C HIS A 123 -7.96 -9.52 5.00
N LEU A 124 -7.59 -8.44 5.71
CA LEU A 124 -8.56 -7.55 6.35
C LEU A 124 -9.13 -6.50 5.40
N SER A 125 -8.50 -6.27 4.25
CA SER A 125 -9.03 -5.36 3.23
C SER A 125 -9.99 -6.05 2.24
N ALA A 126 -10.11 -7.37 2.30
CA ALA A 126 -10.99 -8.14 1.42
C ALA A 126 -12.46 -7.69 1.57
N GLY A 127 -13.08 -7.36 0.43
CA GLY A 127 -14.46 -6.82 0.39
C GLY A 127 -14.60 -5.37 0.86
N ILE A 128 -13.50 -4.68 1.16
CA ILE A 128 -13.48 -3.28 1.57
C ILE A 128 -12.76 -2.41 0.53
N PHE A 129 -11.60 -2.85 0.05
CA PHE A 129 -10.84 -2.19 -0.99
C PHE A 129 -10.94 -2.96 -2.31
N GLU A 130 -11.03 -2.24 -3.42
CA GLU A 130 -11.13 -2.84 -4.75
C GLU A 130 -9.82 -3.48 -5.17
N LEU A 131 -8.70 -2.85 -4.84
CA LEU A 131 -7.35 -3.34 -5.18
C LEU A 131 -6.49 -3.49 -3.93
N CYS A 132 -5.57 -4.45 -3.96
CA CYS A 132 -4.59 -4.61 -2.89
C CYS A 132 -3.21 -4.93 -3.45
N ARG A 133 -2.19 -4.18 -3.01
CA ARG A 133 -0.79 -4.43 -3.31
C ARG A 133 -0.39 -5.79 -2.73
N ILE A 134 0.23 -6.62 -3.53
CA ILE A 134 0.61 -7.99 -3.17
C ILE A 134 2.11 -8.20 -2.99
N GLY A 135 2.93 -7.31 -3.50
CA GLY A 135 4.40 -7.36 -3.40
C GLY A 135 5.00 -6.02 -3.00
N ASP A 136 6.32 -6.00 -2.95
CA ASP A 136 7.09 -4.77 -2.76
C ASP A 136 7.28 -4.03 -4.10
N ASP A 137 7.86 -2.83 -4.08
CA ASP A 137 8.04 -1.98 -5.25
C ASP A 137 8.89 -2.63 -6.34
N THR A 138 8.37 -2.63 -7.55
CA THR A 138 9.06 -3.12 -8.75
C THR A 138 9.75 -2.02 -9.56
N SER A 139 9.66 -0.83 -9.16
CA SER A 139 10.20 0.48 -9.59
C SER A 139 11.10 0.58 -10.83
N GLY A 140 11.40 -0.51 -11.57
CA GLY A 140 12.21 -0.50 -12.79
C GLY A 140 13.72 -0.28 -12.62
N ARG A 141 14.25 -0.38 -11.40
CA ARG A 141 15.65 -0.10 -11.10
C ARG A 141 16.54 -1.34 -11.07
N ILE A 142 16.03 -2.46 -10.55
CA ILE A 142 16.79 -3.69 -10.26
C ILE A 142 15.97 -4.89 -10.71
N TRP A 143 16.46 -5.65 -11.69
CA TRP A 143 15.76 -6.81 -12.24
C TRP A 143 15.47 -7.90 -11.22
N SER A 144 16.44 -8.23 -10.35
CA SER A 144 16.24 -9.25 -9.31
C SER A 144 15.10 -8.88 -8.35
N ARG A 145 14.92 -7.59 -8.06
CA ARG A 145 13.81 -7.08 -7.25
C ARG A 145 12.48 -7.21 -7.98
N THR A 146 12.42 -6.80 -9.26
CA THR A 146 11.22 -6.98 -10.11
C THR A 146 10.83 -8.46 -10.20
N ARG A 147 11.81 -9.35 -10.36
CA ARG A 147 11.55 -10.80 -10.37
C ARG A 147 10.99 -11.31 -9.05
N ALA A 148 11.58 -10.93 -7.93
CA ALA A 148 11.19 -11.41 -6.61
C ALA A 148 9.81 -10.88 -6.18
N TYR A 149 9.60 -9.58 -6.32
CA TYR A 149 8.42 -8.90 -5.76
C TYR A 149 7.30 -8.66 -6.77
N GLY A 150 7.61 -8.64 -8.07
CA GLY A 150 6.63 -8.61 -9.15
C GLY A 150 6.26 -10.01 -9.61
N ILE A 151 7.13 -10.64 -10.38
CA ILE A 151 6.84 -11.90 -11.08
C ILE A 151 6.49 -13.04 -10.13
N ASN A 152 7.35 -13.30 -9.14
CA ASN A 152 7.13 -14.42 -8.21
C ASN A 152 5.90 -14.17 -7.34
N THR A 153 5.73 -12.93 -6.83
CA THR A 153 4.59 -12.60 -5.99
C THR A 153 3.28 -12.71 -6.77
N LEU A 154 3.25 -12.22 -8.01
CA LEU A 154 2.08 -12.37 -8.87
C LEU A 154 1.75 -13.85 -9.11
N ALA A 155 2.76 -14.69 -9.44
CA ALA A 155 2.55 -16.11 -9.66
C ALA A 155 1.92 -16.82 -8.46
N PHE A 156 2.38 -16.48 -7.23
CA PHE A 156 1.85 -17.11 -6.00
C PHE A 156 0.50 -16.56 -5.56
N ARG A 157 0.21 -15.28 -5.84
CA ARG A 157 -0.97 -14.60 -5.32
C ARG A 157 -2.06 -14.35 -6.35
N LEU A 158 -1.85 -14.77 -7.60
CA LEU A 158 -2.85 -14.56 -8.67
C LEU A 158 -4.20 -15.22 -8.36
N CYS A 159 -4.21 -16.31 -7.59
CA CYS A 159 -5.45 -16.96 -7.14
C CYS A 159 -6.33 -16.05 -6.24
N GLN A 160 -5.80 -14.95 -5.73
CA GLN A 160 -6.54 -13.95 -4.95
C GLN A 160 -7.23 -12.91 -5.83
N ASN A 161 -6.81 -12.82 -7.12
CA ASN A 161 -7.39 -11.87 -8.07
C ASN A 161 -8.87 -12.20 -8.30
N ASP A 162 -9.72 -11.19 -8.24
CA ASP A 162 -11.18 -11.32 -8.36
C ASP A 162 -11.87 -12.20 -7.28
N THR A 163 -11.09 -12.76 -6.34
CA THR A 163 -11.66 -13.52 -5.21
C THR A 163 -11.83 -12.64 -3.98
N PHE A 164 -10.81 -11.88 -3.62
CA PHE A 164 -10.83 -10.98 -2.48
C PHE A 164 -10.78 -9.51 -2.91
N TYR A 165 -10.04 -9.21 -3.94
CA TYR A 165 -9.78 -7.90 -4.55
C TYR A 165 -9.10 -8.11 -5.90
N LYS A 166 -8.97 -7.06 -6.70
CA LYS A 166 -8.01 -7.05 -7.81
C LYS A 166 -6.59 -6.93 -7.24
N VAL A 167 -5.68 -7.83 -7.62
CA VAL A 167 -4.31 -7.76 -7.15
C VAL A 167 -3.56 -6.60 -7.82
N ASP A 168 -2.90 -5.78 -7.03
CA ASP A 168 -1.95 -4.78 -7.50
C ASP A 168 -0.53 -5.35 -7.37
N ALA A 169 0.08 -5.71 -8.49
CA ALA A 169 1.44 -6.22 -8.55
C ALA A 169 2.50 -5.11 -8.73
N ASP A 170 2.14 -3.87 -8.40
CA ASP A 170 2.90 -2.67 -8.68
C ASP A 170 2.96 -2.33 -10.18
N CYS A 171 4.04 -1.74 -10.65
CA CYS A 171 4.12 -1.21 -11.99
C CYS A 171 5.26 -1.82 -12.83
N VAL A 172 5.14 -1.68 -14.14
CA VAL A 172 6.28 -1.80 -15.04
C VAL A 172 7.04 -0.48 -15.03
N GLY A 173 8.12 -0.42 -14.25
CA GLY A 173 8.97 0.75 -14.17
C GLY A 173 9.94 0.80 -15.35
N ILE A 174 9.94 1.87 -16.15
CA ILE A 174 10.81 2.06 -17.31
C ILE A 174 11.73 3.24 -17.03
N ILE A 175 12.97 2.93 -16.69
CA ILE A 175 13.99 3.92 -16.29
C ILE A 175 15.21 3.75 -17.18
N LYS A 176 15.70 4.87 -17.72
CA LYS A 176 16.89 4.90 -18.59
C LYS A 176 18.09 4.24 -17.92
N ASP A 177 18.77 3.39 -18.67
CA ASP A 177 20.02 2.73 -18.26
C ASP A 177 19.93 1.90 -16.95
N LYS A 178 18.74 1.35 -16.62
CA LYS A 178 18.54 0.51 -15.44
C LYS A 178 18.27 -0.95 -15.81
N ILE A 179 17.03 -1.34 -16.04
CA ILE A 179 16.70 -2.69 -16.47
C ILE A 179 16.69 -2.73 -17.99
N ASP A 180 17.46 -3.64 -18.59
CA ASP A 180 17.42 -3.91 -20.01
C ASP A 180 15.98 -4.18 -20.46
N TRP A 181 15.56 -3.56 -21.58
CA TRP A 181 14.18 -3.66 -22.06
C TRP A 181 13.78 -5.12 -22.34
N LYS A 182 14.68 -5.93 -22.86
CA LYS A 182 14.44 -7.36 -23.09
C LYS A 182 14.04 -8.13 -21.83
N LEU A 183 14.52 -7.71 -20.67
CA LEU A 183 14.11 -8.28 -19.38
C LEU A 183 12.80 -7.66 -18.91
N ASN A 184 12.70 -6.34 -18.95
CA ASN A 184 11.53 -5.63 -18.44
C ASN A 184 10.26 -5.91 -19.25
N ARG A 185 10.41 -6.16 -20.55
CA ARG A 185 9.35 -6.62 -21.45
C ARG A 185 8.71 -7.93 -21.01
N GLN A 186 9.49 -8.86 -20.38
CA GLN A 186 8.93 -10.09 -19.83
C GLN A 186 7.94 -9.77 -18.69
N TRP A 187 8.28 -8.79 -17.85
CA TRP A 187 7.39 -8.32 -16.79
C TRP A 187 6.13 -7.66 -17.36
N LEU A 188 6.29 -6.81 -18.35
CA LEU A 188 5.17 -6.17 -19.07
C LEU A 188 4.21 -7.21 -19.68
N ASP A 189 4.76 -8.21 -20.37
CA ASP A 189 3.99 -9.26 -21.01
C ASP A 189 3.21 -10.11 -20.00
N LEU A 190 3.87 -10.51 -18.91
CA LEU A 190 3.23 -11.29 -17.85
C LEU A 190 2.11 -10.48 -17.17
N LEU A 191 2.38 -9.24 -16.79
CA LEU A 191 1.41 -8.39 -16.10
C LEU A 191 0.20 -8.09 -16.99
N SER A 192 0.41 -7.80 -18.28
CA SER A 192 -0.68 -7.52 -19.22
C SER A 192 -1.64 -8.69 -19.42
N LYS A 193 -1.15 -9.93 -19.25
CA LYS A 193 -1.93 -11.17 -19.43
C LYS A 193 -2.52 -11.72 -18.13
N SER A 194 -2.19 -11.15 -17.00
CA SER A 194 -2.54 -11.72 -15.70
C SER A 194 -4.00 -11.49 -15.27
N GLY A 195 -4.74 -10.59 -15.93
CA GLY A 195 -6.05 -10.12 -15.47
C GLY A 195 -5.99 -9.17 -14.27
N SER A 196 -4.78 -8.75 -13.84
CA SER A 196 -4.60 -7.69 -12.87
C SER A 196 -4.46 -6.32 -13.56
N PRO A 197 -4.71 -5.21 -12.89
CA PRO A 197 -4.49 -3.89 -13.44
C PRO A 197 -3.04 -3.68 -13.90
N LEU A 198 -2.87 -3.08 -15.05
CA LEU A 198 -1.57 -2.75 -15.62
C LEU A 198 -1.20 -1.32 -15.28
N PHE A 199 -0.29 -1.15 -14.33
CA PHE A 199 0.32 0.14 -14.02
C PHE A 199 1.69 0.27 -14.69
N VAL A 200 2.00 1.46 -15.20
CA VAL A 200 3.27 1.76 -15.85
C VAL A 200 3.84 3.06 -15.28
N SER A 201 5.10 3.04 -14.91
CA SER A 201 5.85 4.22 -14.47
C SER A 201 7.02 4.46 -15.40
N VAL A 202 7.00 5.59 -16.10
CA VAL A 202 7.90 5.84 -17.23
C VAL A 202 8.72 7.09 -17.02
N GLN A 203 10.03 6.96 -17.17
CA GLN A 203 10.91 8.10 -17.35
C GLN A 203 10.88 8.49 -18.84
N PRO A 204 10.50 9.71 -19.23
CA PRO A 204 10.31 10.10 -20.62
C PRO A 204 11.52 9.81 -21.51
N GLU A 205 12.73 10.02 -21.00
CA GLU A 205 13.99 9.82 -21.71
C GLU A 205 14.35 8.34 -21.96
N ALA A 206 13.60 7.42 -21.36
CA ALA A 206 13.78 5.98 -21.56
C ALA A 206 12.93 5.42 -22.70
N ILE A 207 12.00 6.22 -23.22
CA ILE A 207 11.03 5.76 -24.21
C ILE A 207 11.67 5.69 -25.61
N THR A 208 11.59 4.52 -26.24
CA THR A 208 11.88 4.27 -27.64
C THR A 208 10.58 3.93 -28.39
N ASP A 209 10.64 3.89 -29.71
CA ASP A 209 9.48 3.48 -30.52
C ASP A 209 9.09 2.01 -30.27
N GLU A 210 10.08 1.12 -30.06
CA GLU A 210 9.85 -0.27 -29.65
C GLU A 210 9.06 -0.33 -28.33
N ILE A 211 9.50 0.41 -27.32
CA ILE A 211 8.82 0.46 -26.02
C ILE A 211 7.39 0.97 -26.17
N LYS A 212 7.15 1.99 -26.98
CA LYS A 212 5.79 2.51 -27.24
C LYS A 212 4.88 1.45 -27.85
N GLU A 213 5.37 0.73 -28.87
CA GLU A 213 4.60 -0.34 -29.50
C GLU A 213 4.27 -1.47 -28.52
N ASP A 214 5.24 -1.89 -27.73
CA ASP A 214 5.04 -2.91 -26.71
C ASP A 214 4.03 -2.48 -25.65
N LEU A 215 4.09 -1.23 -25.19
CA LEU A 215 3.12 -0.67 -24.24
C LEU A 215 1.71 -0.61 -24.82
N ILE A 216 1.55 -0.13 -26.08
CA ILE A 216 0.26 -0.10 -26.75
C ILE A 216 -0.34 -1.51 -26.84
N ASN A 217 0.47 -2.50 -27.21
CA ASN A 217 0.04 -3.88 -27.30
C ASN A 217 -0.33 -4.45 -25.92
N ALA A 218 0.49 -4.18 -24.90
CA ALA A 218 0.22 -4.61 -23.54
C ALA A 218 -1.10 -4.05 -22.98
N PHE A 219 -1.37 -2.75 -23.19
CA PHE A 219 -2.64 -2.16 -22.78
C PHE A 219 -3.85 -2.74 -23.54
N LYS A 220 -3.71 -3.04 -24.85
CA LYS A 220 -4.76 -3.73 -25.60
C LYS A 220 -5.04 -5.14 -25.04
N ILE A 221 -4.00 -5.89 -24.70
CA ILE A 221 -4.15 -7.22 -24.10
C ILE A 221 -4.82 -7.10 -22.74
N ASN A 222 -4.34 -6.20 -21.89
CA ASN A 222 -4.86 -6.03 -20.54
C ASN A 222 -6.33 -5.58 -20.54
N SER A 223 -6.74 -4.73 -21.47
CA SER A 223 -8.14 -4.22 -21.58
C SER A 223 -9.17 -5.30 -21.87
N VAL A 224 -8.78 -6.47 -22.39
CA VAL A 224 -9.70 -7.59 -22.64
C VAL A 224 -9.63 -8.67 -21.53
N GLN A 225 -8.75 -8.50 -20.55
CA GLN A 225 -8.62 -9.40 -19.40
C GLN A 225 -9.33 -8.85 -18.15
N ASN A 226 -9.65 -7.56 -18.13
CA ASN A 226 -10.28 -6.86 -16.99
C ASN A 226 -11.73 -6.46 -17.27
#